data_2d7736e5765f3b1225bd2dc689e0500d
#
_entry.id   2d7736e5765f3b1225bd2dc689e0500d
#
_cell.length_a   1.000
_cell.length_b   1.000
_cell.length_c   1.000
_cell.angle_alpha   90.00
_cell.angle_beta   90.00
_cell.angle_gamma   90.00
#
_symmetry.space_group_name_H-M   'P 1'
#
loop_
_entity.id
_entity.type
_entity.pdbx_description
1 polymer ?
#
loop_
_entity_poly.entity_id
_entity_poly.type
_entity_poly.pdbx_seq_one_letter_code
_entity_poly.pdbx_strand_id
1 'polypeptide(L)'
;QLSQLMRKRTISENLSAVAMLTQSRKLPPIQTRIQKTLAMVGLPDVGARYPVELSYGECRRVELARAIINSPSILVLDELSANLDEDTIWDILHLLCEINRHGTTIIMATHAKEFVNLLRKRVITLVDGQIWGDVQKGRYGDIV
;
A
#
# COMPACT_ATOMS: atom_id res chain seq x y z
N GLN A 1 -12.32 -9.70 -4.52
CA GLN A 1 -10.87 -9.94 -4.59
C GLN A 1 -10.42 -10.64 -3.32
N LEU A 2 -9.79 -11.79 -3.45
CA LEU A 2 -9.26 -12.54 -2.31
C LEU A 2 -7.94 -11.91 -1.87
N SER A 3 -7.68 -11.85 -0.55
CA SER A 3 -6.38 -11.45 -0.03
C SER A 3 -5.27 -12.31 -0.63
N GLN A 4 -4.17 -11.68 -1.04
CA GLN A 4 -2.99 -12.35 -1.60
C GLN A 4 -2.02 -12.86 -0.53
N LEU A 5 -2.42 -12.83 0.74
CA LEU A 5 -1.63 -13.37 1.83
C LEU A 5 -1.66 -14.90 1.85
N MET A 6 -0.54 -15.50 2.23
CA MET A 6 -0.43 -16.94 2.40
C MET A 6 -1.23 -17.38 3.64
N ARG A 7 -2.41 -17.97 3.43
CA ARG A 7 -3.40 -18.28 4.48
C ARG A 7 -2.90 -19.21 5.58
N LYS A 8 -1.97 -20.13 5.25
CA LYS A 8 -1.39 -21.12 6.17
C LYS A 8 -0.09 -20.65 6.83
N ARG A 9 0.26 -19.38 6.69
CA ARG A 9 1.44 -18.74 7.26
C ARG A 9 1.02 -17.59 8.14
N THR A 10 1.78 -17.34 9.21
CA THR A 10 1.57 -16.18 10.06
C THR A 10 1.85 -14.88 9.29
N ILE A 11 1.42 -13.76 9.83
CA ILE A 11 1.70 -12.44 9.25
C ILE A 11 3.21 -12.20 9.18
N SER A 12 3.96 -12.53 10.23
CA SER A 12 5.43 -12.42 10.22
C SER A 12 6.07 -13.28 9.13
N GLU A 13 5.60 -14.51 8.91
CA GLU A 13 6.08 -15.38 7.82
C GLU A 13 5.75 -14.80 6.44
N ASN A 14 4.55 -14.21 6.27
CA ASN A 14 4.17 -13.52 5.02
C ASN A 14 5.09 -12.36 4.69
N LEU A 15 5.45 -11.55 5.69
CA LEU A 15 6.38 -10.44 5.49
C LEU A 15 7.82 -10.92 5.31
N SER A 16 8.23 -11.94 6.09
CA SER A 16 9.58 -12.51 6.02
C SER A 16 9.90 -13.05 4.63
N ALA A 17 8.94 -13.71 3.99
CA ALA A 17 9.11 -14.26 2.64
C ALA A 17 9.54 -13.20 1.63
N VAL A 18 8.97 -11.99 1.70
CA VAL A 18 9.36 -10.86 0.83
C VAL A 18 10.62 -10.17 1.32
N ALA A 19 10.77 -10.03 2.65
CA ALA A 19 11.95 -9.41 3.23
C ALA A 19 13.25 -10.13 2.85
N MET A 20 13.21 -11.46 2.69
CA MET A 20 14.35 -12.29 2.29
C MET A 20 14.80 -12.05 0.84
N LEU A 21 13.93 -11.54 -0.03
CA LEU A 21 14.27 -11.27 -1.43
C LEU A 21 15.31 -10.16 -1.58
N THR A 22 15.43 -9.29 -0.58
CA THR A 22 16.41 -8.21 -0.58
C THR A 22 17.39 -8.40 0.56
N GLN A 23 18.54 -8.98 0.26
CA GLN A 23 19.66 -9.11 1.18
C GLN A 23 20.63 -7.96 0.94
N SER A 24 20.60 -6.95 1.79
CA SER A 24 21.54 -5.85 1.79
C SER A 24 22.08 -5.63 3.20
N ARG A 25 23.42 -5.51 3.31
CA ARG A 25 24.07 -5.15 4.60
C ARG A 25 23.64 -3.78 5.13
N LYS A 26 23.02 -2.95 4.28
CA LYS A 26 22.48 -1.63 4.65
C LYS A 26 21.10 -1.69 5.29
N LEU A 27 20.38 -2.82 5.15
CA LEU A 27 19.06 -2.98 5.72
C LEU A 27 19.15 -3.58 7.13
N PRO A 28 18.26 -3.15 8.05
CA PRO A 28 18.14 -3.78 9.37
C PRO A 28 17.82 -5.27 9.29
N PRO A 29 18.04 -6.04 10.35
CA PRO A 29 17.62 -7.43 10.44
C PRO A 29 16.13 -7.61 10.07
N ILE A 30 15.78 -8.75 9.46
CA ILE A 30 14.41 -9.02 8.96
C ILE A 30 13.38 -8.81 10.07
N GLN A 31 13.62 -9.34 11.27
CA GLN A 31 12.69 -9.20 12.38
C GLN A 31 12.44 -7.73 12.77
N THR A 32 13.47 -6.92 12.75
CA THR A 32 13.35 -5.46 13.00
C THR A 32 12.54 -4.77 11.92
N ARG A 33 12.74 -5.16 10.65
CA ARG A 33 11.94 -4.63 9.52
C ARG A 33 10.48 -5.00 9.67
N ILE A 34 10.17 -6.26 10.01
CA ILE A 34 8.81 -6.76 10.23
C ILE A 34 8.12 -5.91 11.32
N GLN A 35 8.74 -5.79 12.49
CA GLN A 35 8.20 -5.03 13.62
C GLN A 35 7.93 -3.56 13.25
N LYS A 36 8.91 -2.89 12.64
CA LYS A 36 8.76 -1.49 12.21
C LYS A 36 7.65 -1.31 11.18
N THR A 37 7.57 -2.22 10.21
CA THR A 37 6.58 -2.12 9.13
C THR A 37 5.18 -2.40 9.65
N LEU A 38 4.99 -3.39 10.53
CA LEU A 38 3.71 -3.64 11.18
C LEU A 38 3.26 -2.47 12.06
N ALA A 39 4.18 -1.87 12.80
CA ALA A 39 3.87 -0.66 13.57
C ALA A 39 3.46 0.51 12.66
N MET A 40 4.15 0.69 11.51
CA MET A 40 3.82 1.75 10.54
C MET A 40 2.41 1.60 9.99
N VAL A 41 1.94 0.37 9.72
CA VAL A 41 0.57 0.12 9.23
C VAL A 41 -0.45 0.04 10.36
N GLY A 42 -0.09 0.38 11.60
CA GLY A 42 -0.98 0.40 12.76
C GLY A 42 -1.36 -0.99 13.29
N LEU A 43 -0.54 -2.01 13.04
CA LEU A 43 -0.80 -3.41 13.41
C LEU A 43 0.43 -4.04 14.11
N PRO A 44 0.96 -3.45 15.21
CA PRO A 44 2.22 -3.90 15.81
C PRO A 44 2.18 -5.33 16.37
N ASP A 45 0.99 -5.81 16.80
CA ASP A 45 0.83 -7.05 17.57
C ASP A 45 0.30 -8.23 16.76
N VAL A 46 0.11 -8.09 15.43
CA VAL A 46 -0.49 -9.16 14.60
C VAL A 46 0.51 -10.17 14.05
N GLY A 47 1.78 -10.00 14.31
CA GLY A 47 2.84 -10.81 13.69
C GLY A 47 2.66 -12.32 13.82
N ALA A 48 2.18 -12.80 14.98
CA ALA A 48 1.94 -14.23 15.24
C ALA A 48 0.58 -14.73 14.75
N ARG A 49 -0.32 -13.84 14.32
CA ARG A 49 -1.65 -14.22 13.82
C ARG A 49 -1.59 -14.75 12.40
N TYR A 50 -2.64 -15.45 12.00
CA TYR A 50 -2.88 -15.89 10.63
C TYR A 50 -3.81 -14.91 9.90
N PRO A 51 -3.75 -14.80 8.55
CA PRO A 51 -4.64 -13.92 7.80
C PRO A 51 -6.14 -14.13 8.06
N VAL A 52 -6.55 -15.35 8.36
CA VAL A 52 -7.95 -15.71 8.68
C VAL A 52 -8.45 -15.09 9.99
N GLU A 53 -7.56 -14.67 10.86
CA GLU A 53 -7.87 -14.04 12.16
C GLU A 53 -7.96 -12.51 12.06
N LEU A 54 -7.69 -11.95 10.88
CA LEU A 54 -7.70 -10.50 10.61
C LEU A 54 -8.97 -10.12 9.85
N SER A 55 -9.44 -8.89 10.10
CA SER A 55 -10.46 -8.25 9.26
C SER A 55 -9.94 -8.02 7.85
N TYR A 56 -10.83 -7.76 6.91
CA TYR A 56 -10.44 -7.44 5.53
C TYR A 56 -9.54 -6.20 5.44
N GLY A 57 -9.87 -5.14 6.18
CA GLY A 57 -9.06 -3.90 6.23
C GLY A 57 -7.68 -4.15 6.84
N GLU A 58 -7.57 -4.97 7.91
CA GLU A 58 -6.29 -5.38 8.48
C GLU A 58 -5.46 -6.18 7.48
N CYS A 59 -6.08 -7.12 6.74
CA CYS A 59 -5.39 -7.84 5.67
C CYS A 59 -4.84 -6.89 4.60
N ARG A 60 -5.60 -5.86 4.20
CA ARG A 60 -5.13 -4.85 3.25
C ARG A 60 -3.94 -4.05 3.77
N ARG A 61 -3.96 -3.67 5.05
CA ARG A 61 -2.81 -3.01 5.68
C ARG A 61 -1.58 -3.93 5.76
N VAL A 62 -1.76 -5.23 6.00
CA VAL A 62 -0.67 -6.21 5.95
C VAL A 62 -0.13 -6.40 4.53
N GLU A 63 -0.98 -6.42 3.51
CA GLU A 63 -0.55 -6.47 2.11
C GLU A 63 0.31 -5.25 1.75
N LEU A 64 -0.08 -4.07 2.21
CA LEU A 64 0.71 -2.85 2.06
C LEU A 64 2.04 -2.94 2.83
N ALA A 65 2.02 -3.45 4.08
CA ALA A 65 3.22 -3.71 4.86
C ALA A 65 4.20 -4.63 4.10
N ARG A 66 3.68 -5.70 3.50
CA ARG A 66 4.47 -6.62 2.67
C ARG A 66 5.09 -5.92 1.46
N ALA A 67 4.38 -5.00 0.83
CA ALA A 67 4.89 -4.26 -0.32
C ALA A 67 6.02 -3.28 0.04
N ILE A 68 5.99 -2.71 1.24
CA ILE A 68 6.95 -1.66 1.66
C ILE A 68 8.11 -2.17 2.53
N ILE A 69 8.11 -3.44 2.95
CA ILE A 69 9.08 -3.98 3.92
C ILE A 69 10.54 -3.83 3.48
N ASN A 70 10.78 -3.80 2.19
CA ASN A 70 12.12 -3.63 1.59
C ASN A 70 12.41 -2.16 1.20
N SER A 71 11.60 -1.21 1.66
CA SER A 71 11.75 0.22 1.37
C SER A 71 11.88 0.50 -0.14
N PRO A 72 10.89 0.12 -0.96
CA PRO A 72 10.97 0.31 -2.40
C PRO A 72 11.00 1.79 -2.76
N SER A 73 11.70 2.15 -3.84
CA SER A 73 11.67 3.50 -4.39
C SER A 73 10.36 3.83 -5.12
N ILE A 74 9.66 2.81 -5.61
CA ILE A 74 8.38 2.93 -6.32
C ILE A 74 7.41 1.89 -5.76
N LEU A 75 6.19 2.34 -5.44
CA LEU A 75 5.06 1.52 -5.02
C LEU A 75 3.94 1.68 -6.04
N VAL A 76 3.48 0.56 -6.60
CA VAL A 76 2.36 0.53 -7.55
C VAL A 76 1.14 -0.11 -6.88
N LEU A 77 0.01 0.57 -6.93
CA LEU A 77 -1.25 0.18 -6.32
C LEU A 77 -2.36 0.14 -7.36
N ASP A 78 -3.16 -0.91 -7.33
CA ASP A 78 -4.30 -1.11 -8.22
C ASP A 78 -5.56 -1.28 -7.38
N GLU A 79 -6.54 -0.37 -7.57
CA GLU A 79 -7.87 -0.38 -6.94
C GLU A 79 -7.85 -0.65 -5.42
N LEU A 80 -7.08 0.13 -4.68
CA LEU A 80 -6.88 -0.06 -3.24
C LEU A 80 -8.17 0.07 -2.42
N SER A 81 -9.14 0.86 -2.91
CA SER A 81 -10.38 1.19 -2.22
C SER A 81 -11.49 0.14 -2.35
N ALA A 82 -11.32 -0.87 -3.19
CA ALA A 82 -12.36 -1.86 -3.44
C ALA A 82 -12.73 -2.64 -2.15
N ASN A 83 -14.04 -2.61 -1.80
CA ASN A 83 -14.62 -3.32 -0.66
C ASN A 83 -14.08 -2.90 0.73
N LEU A 84 -13.60 -1.69 0.88
CA LEU A 84 -13.24 -1.10 2.17
C LEU A 84 -14.31 -0.11 2.62
N ASP A 85 -14.50 0.00 3.94
CA ASP A 85 -15.27 1.08 4.54
C ASP A 85 -14.49 2.40 4.46
N GLU A 86 -15.21 3.51 4.60
CA GLU A 86 -14.66 4.84 4.43
C GLU A 86 -13.53 5.15 5.42
N ASP A 87 -13.68 4.76 6.69
CA ASP A 87 -12.67 4.99 7.72
C ASP A 87 -11.37 4.24 7.41
N THR A 88 -11.47 2.98 7.02
CA THR A 88 -10.30 2.16 6.62
C THR A 88 -9.58 2.76 5.40
N ILE A 89 -10.34 3.31 4.46
CA ILE A 89 -9.77 3.98 3.28
C ILE A 89 -8.97 5.21 3.68
N TRP A 90 -9.52 6.03 4.59
CA TRP A 90 -8.83 7.22 5.09
C TRP A 90 -7.52 6.86 5.79
N ASP A 91 -7.53 5.83 6.64
CA ASP A 91 -6.32 5.33 7.31
C ASP A 91 -5.25 4.92 6.30
N ILE A 92 -5.64 4.21 5.24
CA ILE A 92 -4.72 3.77 4.18
C ILE A 92 -4.17 4.97 3.39
N LEU A 93 -4.99 5.97 3.06
CA LEU A 93 -4.55 7.17 2.37
C LEU A 93 -3.55 7.98 3.20
N HIS A 94 -3.80 8.14 4.50
CA HIS A 94 -2.85 8.76 5.41
C HIS A 94 -1.52 8.02 5.43
N LEU A 95 -1.57 6.69 5.53
CA LEU A 95 -0.38 5.85 5.50
C LEU A 95 0.39 5.99 4.17
N LEU A 96 -0.28 6.03 3.03
CA LEU A 96 0.35 6.28 1.73
C LEU A 96 1.03 7.65 1.67
N CYS A 97 0.42 8.69 2.24
CA CYS A 97 1.04 10.00 2.35
C CYS A 97 2.34 9.96 3.18
N GLU A 98 2.34 9.22 4.29
CA GLU A 98 3.55 9.04 5.11
C GLU A 98 4.65 8.27 4.34
N ILE A 99 4.30 7.18 3.67
CA ILE A 99 5.23 6.40 2.84
C ILE A 99 5.84 7.30 1.74
N ASN A 100 5.03 8.14 1.10
CA ASN A 100 5.50 9.07 0.08
C ASN A 100 6.44 10.15 0.66
N ARG A 101 6.15 10.68 1.87
CA ARG A 101 7.03 11.64 2.56
C ARG A 101 8.41 11.05 2.88
N HIS A 102 8.49 9.74 3.10
CA HIS A 102 9.75 9.02 3.31
C HIS A 102 10.52 8.70 2.01
N GLY A 103 10.04 9.20 0.86
CA GLY A 103 10.76 9.16 -0.41
C GLY A 103 10.32 8.07 -1.38
N THR A 104 9.30 7.26 -1.06
CA THR A 104 8.71 6.30 -2.01
C THR A 104 7.82 7.03 -3.01
N THR A 105 8.05 6.85 -4.29
CA THR A 105 7.12 7.29 -5.34
C THR A 105 5.93 6.34 -5.39
N ILE A 106 4.70 6.89 -5.34
CA ILE A 106 3.48 6.08 -5.38
C ILE A 106 2.77 6.31 -6.71
N ILE A 107 2.46 5.22 -7.39
CA ILE A 107 1.61 5.19 -8.60
C ILE A 107 0.35 4.42 -8.23
N MET A 108 -0.81 5.05 -8.32
CA MET A 108 -2.08 4.45 -7.94
C MET A 108 -3.06 4.52 -9.11
N ALA A 109 -3.52 3.36 -9.58
CA ALA A 109 -4.66 3.26 -10.48
C ALA A 109 -5.94 3.19 -9.64
N THR A 110 -6.91 4.06 -9.92
CA THR A 110 -8.17 4.10 -9.16
C THR A 110 -9.30 4.76 -9.92
N HIS A 111 -10.53 4.30 -9.65
CA HIS A 111 -11.76 4.96 -10.06
C HIS A 111 -12.38 5.82 -8.94
N ALA A 112 -11.78 5.90 -7.78
CA ALA A 112 -12.27 6.66 -6.63
C ALA A 112 -12.01 8.16 -6.81
N LYS A 113 -12.97 8.85 -7.42
CA LYS A 113 -12.91 10.30 -7.73
C LYS A 113 -12.59 11.16 -6.51
N GLU A 114 -13.16 10.80 -5.36
CA GLU A 114 -13.00 11.53 -4.10
C GLU A 114 -11.55 11.58 -3.66
N PHE A 115 -10.83 10.46 -3.75
CA PHE A 115 -9.41 10.41 -3.38
C PHE A 115 -8.53 11.21 -4.29
N VAL A 116 -8.76 11.12 -5.61
CA VAL A 116 -8.02 11.91 -6.59
C VAL A 116 -8.23 13.40 -6.31
N ASN A 117 -9.48 13.81 -6.11
CA ASN A 117 -9.85 15.20 -5.87
C ASN A 117 -9.33 15.74 -4.54
N LEU A 118 -9.20 14.88 -3.53
CA LEU A 118 -8.68 15.25 -2.22
C LEU A 118 -7.15 15.34 -2.20
N LEU A 119 -6.49 14.30 -2.70
CA LEU A 119 -5.02 14.20 -2.66
C LEU A 119 -4.34 15.25 -3.55
N ARG A 120 -4.99 15.69 -4.62
CA ARG A 120 -4.50 16.75 -5.54
C ARG A 120 -3.05 16.52 -5.96
N LYS A 121 -2.76 15.30 -6.34
CA LYS A 121 -1.45 14.91 -6.89
C LYS A 121 -1.47 15.02 -8.42
N ARG A 122 -0.37 14.62 -9.08
CA ARG A 122 -0.35 14.48 -10.53
C ARG A 122 -1.36 13.44 -10.95
N VAL A 123 -2.22 13.78 -11.91
CA VAL A 123 -3.25 12.91 -12.46
C VAL A 123 -2.93 12.64 -13.92
N ILE A 124 -2.83 11.35 -14.25
CA ILE A 124 -2.68 10.88 -15.63
C ILE A 124 -4.00 10.22 -16.02
N THR A 125 -4.71 10.80 -16.98
CA THR A 125 -5.98 10.29 -17.48
C THR A 125 -5.73 9.36 -18.66
N LEU A 126 -6.16 8.10 -18.52
CA LEU A 126 -6.05 7.07 -19.55
C LEU A 126 -7.43 6.79 -20.16
N VAL A 127 -7.52 6.79 -21.48
CA VAL A 127 -8.72 6.39 -22.25
C VAL A 127 -8.27 5.44 -23.36
N ASP A 128 -8.87 4.26 -23.43
CA ASP A 128 -8.56 3.22 -24.42
C ASP A 128 -7.04 2.93 -24.54
N GLY A 129 -6.34 2.90 -23.43
CA GLY A 129 -4.91 2.63 -23.35
C GLY A 129 -3.99 3.79 -23.79
N GLN A 130 -4.56 4.97 -24.06
CA GLN A 130 -3.81 6.17 -24.44
C GLN A 130 -3.85 7.22 -23.33
N ILE A 131 -2.78 7.99 -23.18
CA ILE A 131 -2.73 9.13 -22.27
C ILE A 131 -3.49 10.29 -22.90
N TRP A 132 -4.59 10.69 -22.28
CA TRP A 132 -5.44 11.82 -22.68
C TRP A 132 -5.14 13.09 -21.90
N GLY A 133 -4.61 12.97 -20.68
CA GLY A 133 -4.25 14.10 -19.84
C GLY A 133 -3.14 13.76 -18.88
N ASP A 134 -2.35 14.78 -18.51
CA ASP A 134 -1.27 14.71 -17.52
C ASP A 134 -1.21 16.05 -16.77
N VAL A 135 -1.90 16.14 -15.65
CA VAL A 135 -2.13 17.40 -14.94
C VAL A 135 -1.52 17.38 -13.56
N GLN A 136 -0.66 18.33 -13.26
CA GLN A 136 -0.11 18.53 -11.92
C GLN A 136 -1.19 19.09 -10.98
N LYS A 137 -1.31 18.50 -9.78
CA LYS A 137 -2.38 18.84 -8.81
C LYS A 137 -3.79 18.74 -9.43
N GLY A 138 -3.97 17.76 -10.32
CA GLY A 138 -5.20 17.56 -11.08
C GLY A 138 -6.39 17.07 -10.25
N ARG A 139 -7.53 17.01 -10.90
CA ARG A 139 -8.76 16.35 -10.44
C ARG A 139 -9.04 15.13 -11.28
N TYR A 140 -9.98 14.32 -10.83
CA TYR A 140 -10.40 13.14 -11.57
C TYR A 140 -11.00 13.54 -12.94
N GLY A 141 -10.44 12.97 -14.01
CA GLY A 141 -10.89 13.23 -15.37
C GLY A 141 -10.33 14.52 -16.00
N ASP A 142 -9.43 15.24 -15.33
CA ASP A 142 -8.73 16.36 -15.95
C ASP A 142 -7.91 15.87 -17.15
N ILE A 143 -7.99 16.61 -18.24
CA ILE A 143 -7.27 16.35 -19.50
C ILE A 143 -6.38 17.52 -19.93
N VAL A 144 -6.51 18.67 -19.26
CA VAL A 144 -5.71 19.88 -19.49
C VAL A 144 -5.37 20.52 -18.15
#